data_b3754b4c075688f0000ef75383a9a643
#
_entry.id   b3754b4c075688f0000ef75383a9a643
#
_cell.length_a   1.000
_cell.length_b   1.000
_cell.length_c   1.000
_cell.angle_alpha   90.00
_cell.angle_beta   90.00
_cell.angle_gamma   90.00
#
_symmetry.space_group_name_H-M   'P 1'
#
loop_
_entity.id
_entity.type
_entity.pdbx_description
1 polymer ?
#
loop_
_entity_poly.entity_id
_entity_poly.type
_entity_poly.pdbx_seq_one_letter_code
_entity_poly.pdbx_strand_id
1 'polypeptide(L)'
;LTSLFTHAAKIYDLPVNPCKKVKRMGNSDSRSLNFWTLDEYKQFIQTMEPGTRYYLMFEMLFWTGCRIGELLAITKADINFEKNQLSINKTYYRTGMQDIITEPKTKQSFRTIEIPEFLKEEIKEFVDGHYGMPDTERLFPVVQEAVQHKMKRQIELAGVKKIRVHDIRHSHVAYLIEKGVEPLLIRDRLGHKDIRITLNTYGHLYPNQQRKIANLLDNENGNAVTGLGEERDEC
;
A
#
# COMPACT_ATOMS: atom_id res chain seq x y z
N LEU A 1 -26.87 -5.84 -7.67
CA LEU A 1 -28.02 -6.74 -7.54
C LEU A 1 -27.87 -7.65 -6.32
N THR A 2 -26.78 -8.40 -6.14
CA THR A 2 -26.60 -9.34 -5.00
C THR A 2 -26.77 -8.64 -3.65
N SER A 3 -26.20 -7.45 -3.45
CA SER A 3 -26.34 -6.66 -2.21
C SER A 3 -27.79 -6.21 -1.98
N LEU A 4 -28.48 -5.80 -3.05
CA LEU A 4 -29.90 -5.39 -2.98
C LEU A 4 -30.78 -6.57 -2.53
N PHE A 5 -30.62 -7.74 -3.17
CA PHE A 5 -31.38 -8.92 -2.78
C PHE A 5 -30.98 -9.50 -1.42
N THR A 6 -29.74 -9.31 -0.99
CA THR A 6 -29.33 -9.64 0.39
C THR A 6 -30.02 -8.72 1.40
N HIS A 7 -30.14 -7.43 1.07
CA HIS A 7 -30.88 -6.48 1.90
C HIS A 7 -32.37 -6.81 1.93
N ALA A 8 -32.98 -7.11 0.78
CA ALA A 8 -34.37 -7.50 0.68
C ALA A 8 -34.67 -8.79 1.48
N ALA A 9 -33.78 -9.80 1.43
CA ALA A 9 -33.91 -11.01 2.24
C ALA A 9 -33.81 -10.75 3.74
N LYS A 10 -33.09 -9.70 4.14
CA LYS A 10 -32.89 -9.36 5.56
C LYS A 10 -34.03 -8.49 6.14
N ILE A 11 -34.62 -7.61 5.31
CA ILE A 11 -35.56 -6.56 5.78
C ILE A 11 -37.00 -6.86 5.37
N TYR A 12 -37.20 -7.52 4.22
CA TYR A 12 -38.52 -7.76 3.60
C TYR A 12 -38.86 -9.25 3.51
N ASP A 13 -38.21 -10.10 4.30
CA ASP A 13 -38.47 -11.55 4.38
C ASP A 13 -38.47 -12.26 3.02
N LEU A 14 -37.67 -11.80 2.06
CA LEU A 14 -37.49 -12.47 0.80
C LEU A 14 -36.93 -13.90 1.06
N PRO A 15 -37.63 -15.00 0.74
CA PRO A 15 -37.25 -16.33 1.21
C PRO A 15 -35.87 -16.79 0.73
N VAL A 16 -35.47 -16.36 -0.46
CA VAL A 16 -34.17 -16.72 -1.05
C VAL A 16 -33.63 -15.57 -1.90
N ASN A 17 -32.36 -15.23 -1.73
CA ASN A 17 -31.69 -14.32 -2.63
C ASN A 17 -31.45 -14.99 -4.00
N PRO A 18 -32.16 -14.60 -5.09
CA PRO A 18 -32.04 -15.24 -6.40
C PRO A 18 -30.64 -15.19 -6.99
N CYS A 19 -29.86 -14.18 -6.63
CA CYS A 19 -28.46 -14.05 -7.08
C CYS A 19 -27.54 -15.15 -6.53
N LYS A 20 -27.92 -15.86 -5.48
CA LYS A 20 -27.15 -17.00 -4.95
C LYS A 20 -27.30 -18.26 -5.82
N LYS A 21 -28.35 -18.34 -6.62
CA LYS A 21 -28.61 -19.49 -7.51
C LYS A 21 -27.85 -19.38 -8.84
N VAL A 22 -27.34 -18.20 -9.15
CA VAL A 22 -26.61 -17.93 -10.40
C VAL A 22 -25.12 -17.96 -10.10
N LYS A 23 -24.36 -18.79 -10.84
CA LYS A 23 -22.90 -18.71 -10.81
C LYS A 23 -22.47 -17.33 -11.23
N ARG A 24 -21.48 -16.75 -10.56
CA ARG A 24 -20.86 -15.48 -10.98
C ARG A 24 -20.44 -15.62 -12.43
N MET A 25 -20.98 -14.77 -13.31
CA MET A 25 -20.49 -14.65 -14.67
C MET A 25 -19.17 -13.86 -14.63
N GLY A 26 -18.13 -14.45 -15.17
CA GLY A 26 -16.78 -13.93 -15.23
C GLY A 26 -15.77 -14.92 -14.66
N ASN A 27 -14.63 -15.02 -15.31
CA ASN A 27 -13.52 -15.83 -14.82
C ASN A 27 -13.10 -15.32 -13.44
N SER A 28 -13.07 -16.22 -12.47
CA SER A 28 -12.42 -16.00 -11.18
C SER A 28 -10.89 -16.05 -11.31
N ASP A 29 -10.37 -16.20 -12.53
CA ASP A 29 -8.96 -16.14 -12.79
C ASP A 29 -8.43 -14.84 -12.21
N SER A 30 -7.55 -14.98 -11.27
CA SER A 30 -6.84 -13.87 -10.62
C SER A 30 -6.44 -12.87 -11.69
N ARG A 31 -7.11 -11.72 -11.73
CA ARG A 31 -6.66 -10.61 -12.57
C ARG A 31 -5.21 -10.40 -12.19
N SER A 32 -4.30 -10.67 -13.12
CA SER A 32 -2.88 -10.41 -12.90
C SER A 32 -2.77 -9.01 -12.31
N LEU A 33 -2.18 -8.93 -11.12
CA LEU A 33 -1.97 -7.63 -10.47
C LEU A 33 -1.16 -6.77 -11.43
N ASN A 34 -1.68 -5.60 -11.71
CA ASN A 34 -0.98 -4.63 -12.53
C ASN A 34 -0.21 -3.71 -11.58
N PHE A 35 1.12 -3.81 -11.58
CA PHE A 35 2.00 -3.01 -10.74
C PHE A 35 3.30 -2.70 -11.46
N TRP A 36 4.02 -1.70 -11.03
CA TRP A 36 5.36 -1.37 -11.47
C TRP A 36 6.42 -2.05 -10.61
N THR A 37 7.50 -2.46 -11.25
CA THR A 37 8.77 -2.72 -10.56
C THR A 37 9.36 -1.40 -10.03
N LEU A 38 10.39 -1.50 -9.20
CA LEU A 38 11.11 -0.30 -8.73
C LEU A 38 11.72 0.48 -9.90
N ASP A 39 12.22 -0.20 -10.93
CA ASP A 39 12.84 0.45 -12.09
C ASP A 39 11.78 1.18 -12.94
N GLU A 40 10.62 0.57 -13.19
CA GLU A 40 9.51 1.23 -13.87
C GLU A 40 9.02 2.46 -13.09
N TYR A 41 8.97 2.37 -11.75
CA TYR A 41 8.63 3.50 -10.90
C TYR A 41 9.68 4.62 -11.00
N LYS A 42 10.97 4.29 -10.96
CA LYS A 42 12.06 5.26 -11.12
C LYS A 42 12.00 5.96 -12.48
N GLN A 43 11.75 5.23 -13.56
CA GLN A 43 11.56 5.84 -14.89
C GLN A 43 10.37 6.80 -14.90
N PHE A 44 9.27 6.45 -14.24
CA PHE A 44 8.11 7.31 -14.13
C PHE A 44 8.40 8.58 -13.34
N ILE A 45 9.00 8.47 -12.14
CA ILE A 45 9.20 9.63 -11.26
C ILE A 45 10.21 10.63 -11.85
N GLN A 46 11.20 10.15 -12.61
CA GLN A 46 12.19 10.98 -13.30
C GLN A 46 11.59 11.91 -14.37
N THR A 47 10.36 11.68 -14.81
CA THR A 47 9.65 12.58 -15.73
C THR A 47 9.11 13.84 -15.06
N MET A 48 9.24 13.94 -13.75
CA MET A 48 8.75 15.07 -12.95
C MET A 48 9.91 15.78 -12.25
N GLU A 49 9.74 17.06 -12.08
CA GLU A 49 10.69 17.90 -11.38
C GLU A 49 10.59 17.65 -9.86
N PRO A 50 11.72 17.30 -9.18
CA PRO A 50 11.76 17.15 -7.73
C PRO A 50 11.23 18.38 -6.99
N GLY A 51 10.66 18.19 -5.80
CA GLY A 51 10.10 19.27 -5.00
C GLY A 51 8.74 19.80 -5.46
N THR A 52 8.28 19.40 -6.66
CA THR A 52 6.94 19.79 -7.11
C THR A 52 5.85 18.96 -6.41
N ARG A 53 4.66 19.55 -6.28
CA ARG A 53 3.51 18.90 -5.64
C ARG A 53 3.23 17.48 -6.14
N TYR A 54 3.18 17.28 -7.45
CA TYR A 54 2.86 15.96 -8.02
C TYR A 54 4.00 14.97 -7.85
N TYR A 55 5.25 15.42 -7.93
CA TYR A 55 6.41 14.60 -7.61
C TYR A 55 6.28 14.03 -6.19
N LEU A 56 6.13 14.89 -5.19
CA LEU A 56 5.99 14.48 -3.80
C LEU A 56 4.76 13.57 -3.56
N MET A 57 3.64 13.85 -4.24
CA MET A 57 2.45 12.99 -4.15
C MET A 57 2.74 11.56 -4.60
N PHE A 58 3.46 11.36 -5.71
CA PHE A 58 3.79 10.03 -6.21
C PHE A 58 4.86 9.36 -5.36
N GLU A 59 5.86 10.11 -4.84
CA GLU A 59 6.83 9.62 -3.85
C GLU A 59 6.09 9.09 -2.60
N MET A 60 5.19 9.87 -2.04
CA MET A 60 4.39 9.43 -0.90
C MET A 60 3.51 8.20 -1.22
N LEU A 61 2.85 8.15 -2.38
CA LEU A 61 2.04 6.99 -2.78
C LEU A 61 2.87 5.72 -2.88
N PHE A 62 4.05 5.79 -3.51
CA PHE A 62 4.90 4.63 -3.71
C PHE A 62 5.57 4.17 -2.40
N TRP A 63 6.19 5.07 -1.65
CA TRP A 63 6.97 4.70 -0.48
C TRP A 63 6.15 4.44 0.80
N THR A 64 4.91 4.93 0.86
CA THR A 64 4.03 4.65 2.00
C THR A 64 2.98 3.59 1.71
N GLY A 65 2.62 3.39 0.45
CA GLY A 65 1.53 2.51 0.05
C GLY A 65 0.15 3.01 0.48
N CYS A 66 -0.01 4.28 0.87
CA CYS A 66 -1.30 4.83 1.26
C CYS A 66 -2.28 4.87 0.07
N ARG A 67 -3.58 4.93 0.36
CA ARG A 67 -4.60 5.12 -0.68
C ARG A 67 -4.61 6.56 -1.14
N ILE A 68 -4.99 6.81 -2.41
CA ILE A 68 -5.07 8.19 -2.93
C ILE A 68 -5.97 9.10 -2.08
N GLY A 69 -7.11 8.61 -1.58
CA GLY A 69 -7.96 9.39 -0.69
C GLY A 69 -7.34 9.67 0.67
N GLU A 70 -6.52 8.76 1.20
CA GLU A 70 -5.73 8.96 2.41
C GLU A 70 -4.67 10.05 2.17
N LEU A 71 -3.89 9.94 1.08
CA LEU A 71 -2.89 10.94 0.69
C LEU A 71 -3.49 12.35 0.57
N LEU A 72 -4.61 12.47 -0.14
CA LEU A 72 -5.28 13.77 -0.37
C LEU A 72 -5.88 14.38 0.90
N ALA A 73 -6.01 13.60 1.98
CA ALA A 73 -6.47 14.08 3.28
C ALA A 73 -5.35 14.47 4.23
N ILE A 74 -4.09 14.15 3.92
CA ILE A 74 -2.93 14.43 4.79
C ILE A 74 -2.77 15.93 4.98
N THR A 75 -2.54 16.33 6.23
CA THR A 75 -2.21 17.68 6.67
C THR A 75 -0.82 17.67 7.33
N LYS A 76 -0.23 18.83 7.56
CA LYS A 76 1.05 18.94 8.26
C LYS A 76 0.98 18.34 9.68
N ALA A 77 -0.16 18.48 10.37
CA ALA A 77 -0.38 17.90 11.69
C ALA A 77 -0.33 16.36 11.74
N ASP A 78 -0.47 15.68 10.59
CA ASP A 78 -0.39 14.21 10.53
C ASP A 78 1.06 13.69 10.45
N ILE A 79 2.06 14.59 10.35
CA ILE A 79 3.47 14.24 10.17
C ILE A 79 4.26 14.58 11.42
N ASN A 80 4.88 13.58 12.01
CA ASN A 80 5.85 13.78 13.08
C ASN A 80 7.26 13.71 12.50
N PHE A 81 7.87 14.88 12.29
CA PHE A 81 9.22 14.99 11.70
C PHE A 81 10.33 14.51 12.65
N GLU A 82 10.11 14.52 13.97
CA GLU A 82 11.10 14.04 14.95
C GLU A 82 11.17 12.52 14.97
N LYS A 83 10.01 11.86 14.81
CA LYS A 83 9.90 10.39 14.87
C LYS A 83 9.84 9.74 13.49
N ASN A 84 9.94 10.51 12.40
CA ASN A 84 9.78 10.01 11.03
C ASN A 84 8.45 9.25 10.82
N GLN A 85 7.35 9.78 11.37
CA GLN A 85 6.06 9.08 11.38
C GLN A 85 5.00 9.87 10.61
N LEU A 86 4.18 9.12 9.87
CA LEU A 86 3.00 9.62 9.18
C LEU A 86 1.75 8.94 9.75
N SER A 87 0.82 9.73 10.26
CA SER A 87 -0.47 9.28 10.75
C SER A 87 -1.51 9.27 9.64
N ILE A 88 -2.11 8.12 9.37
CA ILE A 88 -3.20 7.97 8.40
C ILE A 88 -4.49 7.78 9.18
N ASN A 89 -5.26 8.84 9.30
CA ASN A 89 -6.44 8.95 10.19
C ASN A 89 -7.67 9.53 9.50
N LYS A 90 -7.57 9.88 8.20
CA LYS A 90 -8.66 10.50 7.41
C LYS A 90 -8.57 10.04 5.95
N THR A 91 -9.67 10.24 5.26
CA THR A 91 -9.74 10.05 3.81
C THR A 91 -10.55 11.17 3.17
N TYR A 92 -10.08 11.61 2.02
CA TYR A 92 -10.73 12.61 1.19
C TYR A 92 -11.41 11.94 0.00
N TYR A 93 -12.58 12.41 -0.31
CA TYR A 93 -13.26 12.16 -1.57
C TYR A 93 -14.12 13.35 -1.97
N ARG A 94 -14.47 13.43 -3.24
CA ARG A 94 -15.34 14.47 -3.76
C ARG A 94 -16.63 13.88 -4.27
N THR A 95 -17.75 14.49 -3.91
CA THR A 95 -19.07 14.12 -4.40
C THR A 95 -19.72 15.34 -5.03
N GLY A 96 -19.91 15.30 -6.34
CA GLY A 96 -20.30 16.50 -7.09
C GLY A 96 -19.25 17.59 -6.96
N MET A 97 -19.64 18.74 -6.42
CA MET A 97 -18.73 19.88 -6.18
C MET A 97 -18.27 20.03 -4.72
N GLN A 98 -18.64 19.08 -3.86
CA GLN A 98 -18.31 19.14 -2.42
C GLN A 98 -17.11 18.26 -2.10
N ASP A 99 -16.12 18.84 -1.43
CA ASP A 99 -14.99 18.15 -0.84
C ASP A 99 -15.39 17.60 0.51
N ILE A 100 -15.19 16.31 0.72
CA ILE A 100 -15.59 15.61 1.93
C ILE A 100 -14.35 14.93 2.52
N ILE A 101 -14.06 15.21 3.78
CA ILE A 101 -13.04 14.52 4.58
C ILE A 101 -13.77 13.75 5.68
N THR A 102 -13.51 12.47 5.78
CA THR A 102 -14.09 11.59 6.79
C THR A 102 -13.01 10.78 7.49
N GLU A 103 -13.34 10.31 8.67
CA GLU A 103 -12.57 9.27 9.32
C GLU A 103 -12.63 7.95 8.51
N PRO A 104 -11.61 7.11 8.62
CA PRO A 104 -11.63 5.79 8.01
C PRO A 104 -12.77 4.93 8.56
N LYS A 105 -13.39 4.13 7.70
CA LYS A 105 -14.56 3.28 8.04
C LYS A 105 -14.27 2.20 9.09
N THR A 106 -13.02 1.88 9.36
CA THR A 106 -12.63 0.82 10.31
C THR A 106 -11.48 1.28 11.19
N LYS A 107 -11.45 0.82 12.45
CA LYS A 107 -10.37 1.13 13.39
C LYS A 107 -8.99 0.73 12.87
N GLN A 108 -8.88 -0.36 12.13
CA GLN A 108 -7.61 -0.83 11.54
C GLN A 108 -7.09 0.07 10.41
N SER A 109 -7.94 0.92 9.84
CA SER A 109 -7.52 1.90 8.85
C SER A 109 -6.81 3.10 9.48
N PHE A 110 -7.01 3.33 10.79
CA PHE A 110 -6.20 4.26 11.57
C PHE A 110 -4.84 3.61 11.83
N ARG A 111 -3.80 4.21 11.35
CA ARG A 111 -2.44 3.68 11.52
C ARG A 111 -1.42 4.80 11.47
N THR A 112 -0.32 4.59 12.17
CA THR A 112 0.89 5.38 12.03
C THR A 112 1.94 4.51 11.38
N ILE A 113 2.56 5.02 10.33
CA ILE A 113 3.64 4.32 9.62
C ILE A 113 4.93 5.13 9.74
N GLU A 114 6.05 4.43 9.87
CA GLU A 114 7.36 5.05 9.74
C GLU A 114 7.67 5.30 8.27
N ILE A 115 8.16 6.51 7.97
CA ILE A 115 8.58 6.91 6.64
C ILE A 115 10.10 6.98 6.56
N PRO A 116 10.68 6.67 5.38
CA PRO A 116 12.12 6.79 5.18
C PRO A 116 12.60 8.23 5.38
N GLU A 117 13.85 8.39 5.81
CA GLU A 117 14.45 9.71 6.08
C GLU A 117 14.38 10.63 4.87
N PHE A 118 14.75 10.14 3.69
CA PHE A 118 14.71 10.95 2.46
C PHE A 118 13.31 11.50 2.17
N LEU A 119 12.26 10.66 2.38
CA LEU A 119 10.88 11.08 2.15
C LEU A 119 10.43 12.14 3.17
N LYS A 120 10.88 12.01 4.43
CA LYS A 120 10.65 13.03 5.45
C LYS A 120 11.27 14.37 5.04
N GLU A 121 12.52 14.36 4.56
CA GLU A 121 13.18 15.58 4.12
C GLU A 121 12.47 16.22 2.92
N GLU A 122 12.07 15.45 1.92
CA GLU A 122 11.29 15.94 0.78
C GLU A 122 9.94 16.57 1.22
N ILE A 123 9.24 15.93 2.18
CA ILE A 123 7.99 16.48 2.73
C ILE A 123 8.28 17.78 3.48
N LYS A 124 9.35 17.83 4.27
CA LYS A 124 9.74 19.00 5.04
C LYS A 124 10.09 20.18 4.13
N GLU A 125 10.92 19.95 3.12
CA GLU A 125 11.25 20.98 2.11
C GLU A 125 9.99 21.51 1.41
N PHE A 126 9.07 20.63 1.06
CA PHE A 126 7.80 21.03 0.46
C PHE A 126 6.95 21.90 1.40
N VAL A 127 6.85 21.51 2.68
CA VAL A 127 6.09 22.27 3.69
C VAL A 127 6.75 23.63 3.97
N ASP A 128 8.08 23.65 4.12
CA ASP A 128 8.85 24.87 4.40
C ASP A 128 8.79 25.85 3.21
N GLY A 129 8.71 25.33 1.99
CA GLY A 129 8.51 26.13 0.77
C GLY A 129 7.11 26.76 0.65
N HIS A 130 6.13 26.32 1.47
CA HIS A 130 4.77 26.88 1.50
C HIS A 130 4.54 27.69 2.78
N TYR A 131 5.14 28.88 2.82
CA TYR A 131 5.06 29.76 4.00
C TYR A 131 3.62 30.03 4.43
N GLY A 132 3.35 29.90 5.75
CA GLY A 132 2.03 30.21 6.33
C GLY A 132 0.96 29.12 6.12
N MET A 133 1.32 27.94 5.61
CA MET A 133 0.39 26.81 5.51
C MET A 133 -0.10 26.41 6.91
N PRO A 134 -1.41 26.49 7.21
CA PRO A 134 -1.96 26.04 8.49
C PRO A 134 -1.75 24.53 8.67
N ASP A 135 -1.50 24.09 9.91
CA ASP A 135 -1.28 22.67 10.22
C ASP A 135 -2.50 21.77 9.89
N THR A 136 -3.69 22.37 9.80
CA THR A 136 -4.95 21.69 9.48
C THR A 136 -5.30 21.68 8.00
N GLU A 137 -4.54 22.43 7.18
CA GLU A 137 -4.76 22.45 5.72
C GLU A 137 -4.17 21.21 5.05
N ARG A 138 -4.86 20.74 4.00
CA ARG A 138 -4.36 19.60 3.21
C ARG A 138 -3.06 19.97 2.50
N LEU A 139 -2.04 19.13 2.60
CA LEU A 139 -0.78 19.32 1.86
C LEU A 139 -1.03 19.39 0.34
N PHE A 140 -2.03 18.65 -0.12
CA PHE A 140 -2.34 18.52 -1.54
C PHE A 140 -3.80 18.92 -1.80
N PRO A 141 -4.11 20.23 -1.97
CA PRO A 141 -5.47 20.70 -2.23
C PRO A 141 -5.87 20.49 -3.70
N VAL A 142 -5.80 19.23 -4.15
CA VAL A 142 -6.20 18.80 -5.50
C VAL A 142 -7.26 17.69 -5.40
N VAL A 143 -7.93 17.42 -6.52
CA VAL A 143 -8.90 16.34 -6.66
C VAL A 143 -8.25 15.09 -7.25
N GLN A 144 -8.84 13.93 -7.02
CA GLN A 144 -8.30 12.64 -7.47
C GLN A 144 -8.14 12.59 -9.00
N GLU A 145 -9.08 13.18 -9.73
CA GLU A 145 -9.06 13.23 -11.19
C GLU A 145 -7.82 13.96 -11.73
N ALA A 146 -7.40 15.04 -11.07
CA ALA A 146 -6.18 15.78 -11.45
C ALA A 146 -4.93 14.90 -11.31
N VAL A 147 -4.86 14.08 -10.26
CA VAL A 147 -3.76 13.12 -10.06
C VAL A 147 -3.76 12.05 -11.15
N GLN A 148 -4.94 11.51 -11.50
CA GLN A 148 -5.09 10.53 -12.57
C GLN A 148 -4.65 11.10 -13.93
N HIS A 149 -5.05 12.33 -14.26
CA HIS A 149 -4.65 13.00 -15.49
C HIS A 149 -3.14 13.25 -15.53
N LYS A 150 -2.55 13.72 -14.42
CA LYS A 150 -1.10 13.91 -14.33
C LYS A 150 -0.37 12.59 -14.51
N MET A 151 -0.79 11.54 -13.81
CA MET A 151 -0.19 10.21 -13.93
C MET A 151 -0.22 9.68 -15.36
N LYS A 152 -1.39 9.77 -16.05
CA LYS A 152 -1.54 9.32 -17.43
C LYS A 152 -0.51 9.98 -18.36
N ARG A 153 -0.36 11.30 -18.25
CA ARG A 153 0.60 12.05 -19.06
C ARG A 153 2.05 11.61 -18.78
N GLN A 154 2.40 11.41 -17.51
CA GLN A 154 3.75 11.04 -17.14
C GLN A 154 4.09 9.59 -17.52
N ILE A 155 3.11 8.68 -17.49
CA ILE A 155 3.25 7.31 -18.01
C ILE A 155 3.63 7.32 -19.49
N GLU A 156 2.97 8.18 -20.28
CA GLU A 156 3.24 8.31 -21.72
C GLU A 156 4.66 8.87 -21.97
N LEU A 157 5.12 9.82 -21.16
CA LEU A 157 6.48 10.38 -21.23
C LEU A 157 7.56 9.38 -20.78
N ALA A 158 7.29 8.62 -19.72
CA ALA A 158 8.21 7.63 -19.19
C ALA A 158 8.30 6.36 -20.06
N GLY A 159 7.30 6.10 -20.89
CA GLY A 159 7.23 4.85 -21.67
C GLY A 159 7.00 3.59 -20.83
N VAL A 160 6.52 3.73 -19.60
CA VAL A 160 6.27 2.60 -18.70
C VAL A 160 4.87 2.01 -18.88
N LYS A 161 4.66 0.82 -18.33
CA LYS A 161 3.36 0.13 -18.38
C LYS A 161 2.24 0.98 -17.76
N LYS A 162 1.07 1.02 -18.42
CA LYS A 162 -0.11 1.73 -17.91
C LYS A 162 -0.69 1.01 -16.70
N ILE A 163 -0.75 1.72 -15.57
CA ILE A 163 -1.41 1.31 -14.34
C ILE A 163 -2.31 2.43 -13.81
N ARG A 164 -3.18 2.12 -12.86
CA ARG A 164 -4.02 3.11 -12.18
C ARG A 164 -3.28 3.68 -10.97
N VAL A 165 -3.67 4.84 -10.48
CA VAL A 165 -3.11 5.43 -9.25
C VAL A 165 -3.19 4.46 -8.07
N HIS A 166 -4.28 3.69 -7.95
CA HIS A 166 -4.41 2.68 -6.89
C HIS A 166 -3.40 1.53 -7.03
N ASP A 167 -2.96 1.24 -8.24
CA ASP A 167 -2.01 0.13 -8.50
C ASP A 167 -0.57 0.49 -8.07
N ILE A 168 -0.27 1.78 -7.78
CA ILE A 168 0.99 2.20 -7.13
C ILE A 168 1.12 1.54 -5.74
N ARG A 169 0.01 1.40 -5.03
CA ARG A 169 -0.02 0.66 -3.76
C ARG A 169 0.28 -0.83 -3.96
N HIS A 170 -0.13 -1.42 -5.08
CA HIS A 170 0.27 -2.79 -5.43
C HIS A 170 1.76 -2.87 -5.74
N SER A 171 2.32 -1.82 -6.37
CA SER A 171 3.77 -1.71 -6.62
C SER A 171 4.57 -1.64 -5.32
N HIS A 172 4.13 -0.84 -4.34
CA HIS A 172 4.71 -0.80 -3.01
C HIS A 172 4.76 -2.18 -2.35
N VAL A 173 3.63 -2.91 -2.38
CA VAL A 173 3.55 -4.25 -1.78
C VAL A 173 4.46 -5.24 -2.50
N ALA A 174 4.46 -5.25 -3.83
CA ALA A 174 5.32 -6.12 -4.62
C ALA A 174 6.81 -5.87 -4.30
N TYR A 175 7.20 -4.60 -4.17
CA TYR A 175 8.54 -4.21 -3.76
C TYR A 175 8.90 -4.72 -2.35
N LEU A 176 8.00 -4.56 -1.37
CA LEU A 176 8.24 -5.07 0.00
C LEU A 176 8.36 -6.59 0.03
N ILE A 177 7.56 -7.31 -0.74
CA ILE A 177 7.64 -8.77 -0.87
C ILE A 177 8.97 -9.19 -1.49
N GLU A 178 9.41 -8.50 -2.54
CA GLU A 178 10.73 -8.72 -3.15
C GLU A 178 11.88 -8.54 -2.15
N LYS A 179 11.74 -7.56 -1.24
CA LYS A 179 12.70 -7.35 -0.14
C LYS A 179 12.55 -8.33 1.03
N GLY A 180 11.63 -9.27 0.95
CA GLY A 180 11.44 -10.31 1.96
C GLY A 180 10.69 -9.85 3.21
N VAL A 181 9.95 -8.74 3.13
CA VAL A 181 9.16 -8.24 4.28
C VAL A 181 7.99 -9.19 4.56
N GLU A 182 7.80 -9.49 5.84
CA GLU A 182 6.77 -10.41 6.29
C GLU A 182 5.33 -9.91 5.97
N PRO A 183 4.41 -10.82 5.59
CA PRO A 183 3.03 -10.47 5.25
C PRO A 183 2.28 -9.72 6.35
N LEU A 184 2.57 -10.00 7.62
CA LEU A 184 1.94 -9.32 8.76
C LEU A 184 2.34 -7.84 8.83
N LEU A 185 3.62 -7.54 8.62
CA LEU A 185 4.12 -6.15 8.60
C LEU A 185 3.53 -5.38 7.42
N ILE A 186 3.42 -6.02 6.26
CA ILE A 186 2.76 -5.41 5.09
C ILE A 186 1.28 -5.14 5.38
N ARG A 187 0.56 -6.10 5.99
CA ARG A 187 -0.85 -5.92 6.39
C ARG A 187 -1.01 -4.68 7.28
N ASP A 188 -0.19 -4.56 8.32
CA ASP A 188 -0.28 -3.48 9.30
C ASP A 188 0.07 -2.13 8.67
N ARG A 189 1.13 -2.08 7.86
CA ARG A 189 1.51 -0.88 7.10
C ARG A 189 0.40 -0.40 6.17
N LEU A 190 -0.30 -1.33 5.52
CA LEU A 190 -1.40 -1.02 4.62
C LEU A 190 -2.73 -0.73 5.34
N GLY A 191 -2.89 -1.13 6.59
CA GLY A 191 -4.16 -1.05 7.32
C GLY A 191 -5.21 -2.00 6.73
N HIS A 192 -4.82 -3.22 6.38
CA HIS A 192 -5.78 -4.26 5.99
C HIS A 192 -6.41 -4.88 7.23
N LYS A 193 -7.74 -4.95 7.26
CA LYS A 193 -8.50 -5.55 8.38
C LYS A 193 -8.10 -7.01 8.62
N ASP A 194 -7.79 -7.74 7.56
CA ASP A 194 -7.54 -9.17 7.58
C ASP A 194 -6.30 -9.50 6.76
N ILE A 195 -5.40 -10.30 7.31
CA ILE A 195 -4.19 -10.77 6.62
C ILE A 195 -4.53 -11.52 5.33
N ARG A 196 -5.69 -12.17 5.27
CA ARG A 196 -6.17 -12.86 4.06
C ARG A 196 -6.27 -11.94 2.86
N ILE A 197 -6.54 -10.65 3.06
CA ILE A 197 -6.56 -9.66 1.97
C ILE A 197 -5.16 -9.56 1.34
N THR A 198 -4.13 -9.47 2.17
CA THR A 198 -2.73 -9.42 1.72
C THR A 198 -2.33 -10.75 1.05
N LEU A 199 -2.59 -11.88 1.70
CA LEU A 199 -2.18 -13.19 1.19
C LEU A 199 -2.94 -13.60 -0.08
N ASN A 200 -4.25 -13.39 -0.14
CA ASN A 200 -5.05 -13.73 -1.33
C ASN A 200 -4.68 -12.86 -2.54
N THR A 201 -4.27 -11.62 -2.28
CA THR A 201 -3.92 -10.68 -3.35
C THR A 201 -2.49 -10.86 -3.82
N TYR A 202 -1.55 -11.07 -2.88
CA TYR A 202 -0.11 -11.01 -3.16
C TYR A 202 0.64 -12.30 -2.85
N GLY A 203 -0.04 -13.34 -2.33
CA GLY A 203 0.62 -14.59 -1.90
C GLY A 203 1.43 -15.26 -3.02
N HIS A 204 0.98 -15.13 -4.26
CA HIS A 204 1.68 -15.68 -5.42
C HIS A 204 3.00 -14.97 -5.76
N LEU A 205 3.24 -13.77 -5.21
CA LEU A 205 4.49 -13.02 -5.38
C LEU A 205 5.57 -13.47 -4.38
N TYR A 206 5.18 -14.18 -3.30
CA TYR A 206 6.16 -14.70 -2.36
C TYR A 206 6.93 -15.85 -3.00
N PRO A 207 8.27 -15.78 -3.02
CA PRO A 207 9.09 -16.86 -3.57
C PRO A 207 8.90 -18.13 -2.75
N ASN A 208 8.98 -19.28 -3.42
CA ASN A 208 9.00 -20.56 -2.72
C ASN A 208 10.28 -20.67 -1.87
N GLN A 209 10.13 -20.55 -0.57
CA GLN A 209 11.28 -20.55 0.37
C GLN A 209 11.59 -21.94 0.94
N GLN A 210 11.00 -23.03 0.42
CA GLN A 210 11.22 -24.39 0.93
C GLN A 210 12.72 -24.75 0.95
N ARG A 211 13.46 -24.33 -0.07
CA ARG A 211 14.92 -24.56 -0.14
C ARG A 211 15.69 -23.79 0.95
N LYS A 212 15.25 -22.56 1.28
CA LYS A 212 15.85 -21.80 2.40
C LYS A 212 15.57 -22.46 3.74
N ILE A 213 14.36 -23.01 3.92
CA ILE A 213 13.99 -23.74 5.13
C ILE A 213 14.84 -25.00 5.25
N ALA A 214 14.96 -25.79 4.17
CA ALA A 214 15.81 -26.98 4.16
C ALA A 214 17.27 -26.64 4.52
N ASN A 215 17.86 -25.63 3.88
CA ASN A 215 19.22 -25.20 4.16
C ASN A 215 19.40 -24.72 5.62
N LEU A 216 18.40 -24.04 6.19
CA LEU A 216 18.43 -23.62 7.59
C LEU A 216 18.43 -24.83 8.53
N LEU A 217 17.58 -25.81 8.26
CA LEU A 217 17.52 -27.05 9.06
C LEU A 217 18.81 -27.88 8.93
N ASP A 218 19.40 -27.93 7.73
CA ASP A 218 20.67 -28.61 7.51
C ASP A 218 21.82 -27.93 8.29
N ASN A 219 21.86 -26.60 8.32
CA ASN A 219 22.86 -25.85 9.07
C ASN A 219 22.74 -26.08 10.58
N GLU A 220 21.53 -26.12 11.14
CA GLU A 220 21.31 -26.42 12.56
C GLU A 220 21.72 -27.83 12.89
N ASN A 221 21.43 -28.81 12.04
CA ASN A 221 21.82 -30.19 12.22
C ASN A 221 23.36 -30.37 12.12
N GLY A 222 24.01 -29.66 11.19
CA GLY A 222 25.47 -29.63 11.05
C GLY A 222 26.17 -29.08 12.29
N ASN A 223 25.64 -28.04 12.92
CA ASN A 223 26.17 -27.50 14.18
C ASN A 223 25.93 -28.44 15.37
N ALA A 224 24.86 -29.23 15.39
CA ALA A 224 24.63 -30.25 16.43
C ALA A 224 25.63 -31.39 16.38
N VAL A 225 26.09 -31.77 15.19
CA VAL A 225 27.08 -32.86 15.00
C VAL A 225 28.49 -32.42 15.39
N THR A 226 28.86 -31.16 15.16
CA THR A 226 30.18 -30.62 15.54
C THR A 226 30.31 -30.36 17.04
N GLY A 227 29.22 -30.11 17.78
CA GLY A 227 29.20 -29.92 19.23
C GLY A 227 29.29 -31.22 20.06
N LEU A 228 29.14 -32.41 19.45
CA LEU A 228 29.18 -33.71 20.13
C LEU A 228 30.55 -34.42 19.97
N GLY A 229 31.51 -33.79 19.27
CA GLY A 229 32.80 -34.38 18.93
C GLY A 229 33.97 -34.06 19.85
N GLU A 230 33.84 -33.17 20.86
CA GLU A 230 34.97 -32.69 21.68
C GLU A 230 35.00 -33.20 23.15
N GLU A 231 34.16 -34.17 23.50
CA GLU A 231 34.24 -34.76 24.86
C GLU A 231 34.54 -36.26 24.86
N ARG A 232 35.55 -36.70 24.16
CA ARG A 232 36.14 -38.02 24.40
C ARG A 232 37.60 -38.01 23.95
N ASP A 233 38.49 -37.53 24.78
CA ASP A 233 39.86 -38.04 24.94
C ASP A 233 40.59 -37.28 26.06
N GLU A 234 40.28 -37.65 27.31
CA GLU A 234 41.20 -37.53 28.43
C GLU A 234 40.80 -38.57 29.48
N CYS A 235 41.46 -39.76 29.38
CA CYS A 235 41.80 -40.64 30.48
C CYS A 235 42.97 -41.57 30.09
#